data_d15413285046865382628023add37edc
#
_entry.id   d15413285046865382628023add37edc
#
_cell.length_a   1.000
_cell.length_b   1.000
_cell.length_c   1.000
_cell.angle_alpha   90.00
_cell.angle_beta   90.00
_cell.angle_gamma   90.00
#
_symmetry.space_group_name_H-M   'P 1'
#
loop_
_entity.id
_entity.type
_entity.pdbx_description
1 polymer ?
#
loop_
_entity_poly.entity_id
_entity_poly.type
_entity_poly.pdbx_seq_one_letter_code
_entity_poly.pdbx_strand_id
1 'polypeptide(L)'
;MSNSHNEYEVFNALLEKFLSIPKTNSNPTFMEICQMGGDRFEERCSQILRFFLTPNAAHGLRGLFLSSLLEVVAREDLSFSLNGTKVITEEATEDRKFIDITVVADDFVIAIENKIGASLYNPLDSYVSHIKKTYRTQHEHIFVILSARPITDAAEIGKMKQNDYHYVNYRTLFDSVKKNLGTYALDADQAYLTFLFDFIRTIENRYSTNNMELKRFFYENRRQINWLKAEYEKFENQILQLRKERIGELLTLIKA
;
A
#
# COMPACT_ATOMS: atom_id res chain seq x y z
N MET A 1 -14.62 -42.17 14.62
CA MET A 1 -13.90 -41.47 15.71
C MET A 1 -12.38 -41.37 15.50
N SER A 2 -11.76 -42.11 14.58
CA SER A 2 -10.29 -42.09 14.37
C SER A 2 -9.76 -40.93 13.52
N ASN A 3 -10.59 -40.30 12.67
CA ASN A 3 -10.15 -39.21 11.81
C ASN A 3 -9.96 -37.86 12.53
N SER A 4 -10.78 -37.56 13.53
CA SER A 4 -10.72 -36.26 14.22
C SER A 4 -9.48 -36.11 15.12
N HIS A 5 -8.96 -37.20 15.66
CA HIS A 5 -7.74 -37.18 16.49
C HIS A 5 -6.50 -36.87 15.63
N ASN A 6 -6.42 -37.48 14.46
CA ASN A 6 -5.33 -37.24 13.49
C ASN A 6 -5.33 -35.80 12.94
N GLU A 7 -6.48 -35.22 12.69
CA GLU A 7 -6.61 -33.84 12.23
C GLU A 7 -6.17 -32.81 13.28
N TYR A 8 -6.51 -33.06 14.56
CA TYR A 8 -6.09 -32.22 15.68
C TYR A 8 -4.55 -32.23 15.86
N GLU A 9 -3.93 -33.39 15.77
CA GLU A 9 -2.47 -33.51 15.86
C GLU A 9 -1.76 -32.80 14.71
N VAL A 10 -2.27 -32.92 13.49
CA VAL A 10 -1.74 -32.21 12.31
C VAL A 10 -1.85 -30.69 12.48
N PHE A 11 -2.96 -30.21 13.03
CA PHE A 11 -3.16 -28.77 13.27
C PHE A 11 -2.21 -28.24 14.34
N ASN A 12 -2.07 -28.95 15.46
CA ASN A 12 -1.14 -28.56 16.53
C ASN A 12 0.31 -28.53 16.04
N ALA A 13 0.73 -29.52 15.27
CA ALA A 13 2.07 -29.55 14.68
C ALA A 13 2.29 -28.36 13.70
N LEU A 14 1.27 -27.99 12.94
CA LEU A 14 1.31 -26.81 12.06
C LEU A 14 1.43 -25.51 12.86
N LEU A 15 0.67 -25.39 13.94
CA LEU A 15 0.69 -24.22 14.82
C LEU A 15 2.03 -24.08 15.53
N GLU A 16 2.57 -25.18 16.06
CA GLU A 16 3.90 -25.19 16.70
C GLU A 16 5.00 -24.76 15.72
N LYS A 17 5.00 -25.29 14.49
CA LYS A 17 5.92 -24.86 13.43
C LYS A 17 5.79 -23.37 13.13
N PHE A 18 4.57 -22.84 13.03
CA PHE A 18 4.33 -21.43 12.79
C PHE A 18 4.85 -20.54 13.93
N LEU A 19 4.59 -20.95 15.17
CA LEU A 19 5.03 -20.22 16.37
C LEU A 19 6.55 -20.28 16.56
N SER A 20 7.23 -21.32 16.06
CA SER A 20 8.68 -21.45 16.12
C SER A 20 9.41 -20.57 15.09
N ILE A 21 8.72 -20.03 14.10
CA ILE A 21 9.34 -19.13 13.12
C ILE A 21 9.79 -17.85 13.84
N PRO A 22 11.09 -17.50 13.76
CA PRO A 22 11.59 -16.28 14.37
C PRO A 22 10.83 -15.07 13.85
N LYS A 23 10.14 -14.39 14.75
CA LYS A 23 9.59 -13.07 14.43
C LYS A 23 10.76 -12.11 14.38
N THR A 24 10.92 -11.39 13.27
CA THR A 24 11.84 -10.26 13.23
C THR A 24 11.37 -9.27 14.31
N ASN A 25 12.07 -9.26 15.45
CA ASN A 25 11.82 -8.30 16.52
C ASN A 25 12.36 -6.94 16.05
N SER A 26 11.63 -6.27 15.19
CA SER A 26 11.84 -4.85 14.98
C SER A 26 11.11 -4.11 16.10
N ASN A 27 11.78 -3.22 16.79
CA ASN A 27 11.12 -2.32 17.74
C ASN A 27 9.97 -1.61 17.01
N PRO A 28 8.80 -1.46 17.65
CA PRO A 28 7.67 -0.81 17.01
C PRO A 28 8.04 0.61 16.59
N THR A 29 7.55 1.03 15.45
CA THR A 29 7.67 2.41 14.97
C THR A 29 6.71 3.31 15.70
N PHE A 30 6.89 4.64 15.62
CA PHE A 30 5.93 5.60 16.20
C PHE A 30 4.54 5.43 15.59
N MET A 31 4.46 5.18 14.29
CA MET A 31 3.19 4.92 13.61
C MET A 31 2.50 3.64 14.13
N GLU A 32 3.26 2.59 14.43
CA GLU A 32 2.73 1.36 15.02
C GLU A 32 2.28 1.57 16.47
N ILE A 33 3.04 2.30 17.29
CA ILE A 33 2.67 2.67 18.65
C ILE A 33 1.38 3.50 18.66
N CYS A 34 1.24 4.45 17.74
CA CYS A 34 0.04 5.27 17.58
C CYS A 34 -1.14 4.52 16.91
N GLN A 35 -1.01 3.23 16.62
CA GLN A 35 -2.03 2.40 15.97
C GLN A 35 -2.55 2.99 14.65
N MET A 36 -1.68 3.63 13.89
CA MET A 36 -2.04 4.27 12.61
C MET A 36 -2.33 3.27 11.48
N GLY A 37 -2.31 1.98 11.76
CA GLY A 37 -2.41 0.89 10.77
C GLY A 37 -3.82 0.39 10.43
N GLY A 38 -4.90 1.07 10.82
CA GLY A 38 -6.29 0.66 10.56
C GLY A 38 -6.77 0.92 9.13
N ASP A 39 -8.10 0.92 8.92
CA ASP A 39 -8.77 0.98 7.61
C ASP A 39 -8.37 2.19 6.73
N ARG A 40 -7.91 3.28 7.34
CA ARG A 40 -7.47 4.49 6.62
C ARG A 40 -5.93 4.58 6.49
N PHE A 41 -5.22 3.47 6.51
CA PHE A 41 -3.77 3.48 6.48
C PHE A 41 -3.20 3.98 5.13
N GLU A 42 -3.80 3.60 4.00
CA GLU A 42 -3.41 4.08 2.67
C GLU A 42 -3.55 5.59 2.56
N GLU A 43 -4.67 6.14 3.01
CA GLU A 43 -4.93 7.57 3.02
C GLU A 43 -3.90 8.33 3.88
N ARG A 44 -3.60 7.83 5.09
CA ARG A 44 -2.55 8.43 5.94
C ARG A 44 -1.18 8.39 5.29
N CYS A 45 -0.83 7.30 4.63
CA CYS A 45 0.42 7.20 3.87
C CYS A 45 0.43 8.18 2.69
N SER A 46 -0.69 8.40 2.00
CA SER A 46 -0.80 9.41 0.96
C SER A 46 -0.57 10.83 1.49
N GLN A 47 -1.06 11.14 2.70
CA GLN A 47 -0.78 12.44 3.35
C GLN A 47 0.70 12.59 3.74
N ILE A 48 1.35 11.53 4.23
CA ILE A 48 2.79 11.54 4.54
C ILE A 48 3.60 11.72 3.26
N LEU A 49 3.27 10.97 2.20
CA LEU A 49 3.92 11.13 0.89
C LEU A 49 3.72 12.53 0.32
N ARG A 50 2.51 13.10 0.39
CA ARG A 50 2.25 14.48 0.01
C ARG A 50 3.21 15.44 0.71
N PHE A 51 3.38 15.29 2.03
CA PHE A 51 4.28 16.16 2.80
C PHE A 51 5.71 16.05 2.26
N PHE A 52 6.25 14.85 2.07
CA PHE A 52 7.64 14.67 1.59
C PHE A 52 7.82 14.93 0.09
N LEU A 53 6.76 14.80 -0.72
CA LEU A 53 6.78 15.16 -2.14
C LEU A 53 6.68 16.68 -2.38
N THR A 54 6.26 17.47 -1.38
CA THR A 54 6.16 18.93 -1.47
C THR A 54 7.53 19.57 -1.25
N PRO A 55 8.22 20.08 -2.28
CA PRO A 55 9.64 20.43 -2.17
C PRO A 55 9.96 21.58 -1.20
N ASN A 56 9.02 22.50 -0.99
CA ASN A 56 9.18 23.65 -0.09
C ASN A 56 8.49 23.47 1.27
N ALA A 57 8.14 22.23 1.65
CA ALA A 57 7.56 21.94 2.95
C ALA A 57 8.62 22.02 4.07
N ALA A 58 8.14 22.07 5.30
CA ALA A 58 8.97 22.30 6.50
C ALA A 58 10.04 21.20 6.76
N HIS A 59 9.98 20.06 6.06
CA HIS A 59 10.97 18.98 6.25
C HIS A 59 12.40 19.36 5.83
N GLY A 60 12.58 20.43 5.02
CA GLY A 60 13.88 20.88 4.56
C GLY A 60 14.59 19.93 3.56
N LEU A 61 13.98 18.80 3.19
CA LEU A 61 14.53 17.83 2.22
C LEU A 61 14.36 18.28 0.77
N ARG A 62 13.79 19.47 0.54
CA ARG A 62 13.61 20.05 -0.79
C ARG A 62 12.97 19.05 -1.76
N GLY A 63 13.57 18.85 -2.95
CA GLY A 63 13.07 17.96 -3.99
C GLY A 63 13.45 16.49 -3.86
N LEU A 64 13.99 16.02 -2.75
CA LEU A 64 14.51 14.66 -2.60
C LEU A 64 13.52 13.57 -3.07
N PHE A 65 12.29 13.60 -2.56
CA PHE A 65 11.30 12.58 -2.90
C PHE A 65 10.87 12.63 -4.35
N LEU A 66 10.65 13.83 -4.88
CA LEU A 66 10.24 14.01 -6.26
C LEU A 66 11.36 13.62 -7.24
N SER A 67 12.61 14.03 -6.98
CA SER A 67 13.77 13.60 -7.78
C SER A 67 13.97 12.08 -7.73
N SER A 68 13.81 11.48 -6.54
CA SER A 68 13.90 10.02 -6.38
C SER A 68 12.79 9.28 -7.12
N LEU A 69 11.58 9.83 -7.15
CA LEU A 69 10.48 9.25 -7.92
C LEU A 69 10.74 9.34 -9.43
N LEU A 70 11.21 10.51 -9.91
CA LEU A 70 11.58 10.70 -11.32
C LEU A 70 12.72 9.75 -11.74
N GLU A 71 13.74 9.55 -10.89
CA GLU A 71 14.81 8.55 -11.12
C GLU A 71 14.22 7.14 -11.29
N VAL A 72 13.28 6.73 -10.40
CA VAL A 72 12.71 5.39 -10.45
C VAL A 72 11.84 5.16 -11.69
N VAL A 73 11.19 6.19 -12.21
CA VAL A 73 10.40 6.10 -13.45
C VAL A 73 11.19 6.45 -14.72
N ALA A 74 12.52 6.58 -14.58
CA ALA A 74 13.46 6.91 -15.67
C ALA A 74 13.12 8.23 -16.39
N ARG A 75 12.78 9.27 -15.62
CA ARG A 75 12.46 10.62 -16.09
C ARG A 75 13.31 11.70 -15.40
N GLU A 76 14.60 11.43 -15.19
CA GLU A 76 15.57 12.39 -14.64
C GLU A 76 15.84 13.57 -15.58
N ASP A 77 15.40 13.47 -16.82
CA ASP A 77 15.40 14.55 -17.82
C ASP A 77 14.48 15.72 -17.42
N LEU A 78 13.48 15.49 -16.57
CA LEU A 78 12.53 16.48 -16.13
C LEU A 78 13.06 17.32 -14.97
N SER A 79 12.87 18.62 -15.07
CA SER A 79 13.21 19.58 -14.01
C SER A 79 11.95 20.20 -13.40
N PHE A 80 12.07 20.63 -12.16
CA PHE A 80 10.98 21.29 -11.43
C PHE A 80 11.49 22.40 -10.52
N SER A 81 10.68 23.43 -10.32
CA SER A 81 10.98 24.48 -9.36
C SER A 81 10.42 24.13 -7.97
N LEU A 82 11.18 24.42 -6.90
CA LEU A 82 10.77 24.10 -5.53
C LEU A 82 9.47 24.84 -5.16
N ASN A 83 9.31 26.08 -5.59
CA ASN A 83 8.16 26.91 -5.26
C ASN A 83 7.00 26.76 -6.24
N GLY A 84 7.25 26.32 -7.48
CA GLY A 84 6.22 26.09 -8.50
C GLY A 84 5.52 24.76 -8.38
N THR A 85 6.15 23.79 -7.69
CA THR A 85 5.60 22.45 -7.52
C THR A 85 4.50 22.42 -6.45
N LYS A 86 3.33 21.90 -6.81
CA LYS A 86 2.19 21.69 -5.91
C LYS A 86 1.88 20.20 -5.80
N VAL A 87 1.49 19.76 -4.60
CA VAL A 87 1.08 18.39 -4.35
C VAL A 87 -0.31 18.36 -3.73
N ILE A 88 -1.24 17.68 -4.40
CA ILE A 88 -2.66 17.58 -4.06
C ILE A 88 -2.93 16.14 -3.65
N THR A 89 -3.74 15.92 -2.63
CA THR A 89 -4.27 14.58 -2.27
C THR A 89 -5.76 14.56 -2.50
N GLU A 90 -6.27 13.36 -2.83
CA GLU A 90 -7.70 13.13 -3.07
C GLU A 90 -8.28 14.09 -4.11
N GLU A 91 -7.58 14.26 -5.24
CA GLU A 91 -8.08 15.09 -6.34
C GLU A 91 -9.31 14.44 -6.97
N ALA A 92 -10.45 15.15 -6.90
CA ALA A 92 -11.73 14.67 -7.40
C ALA A 92 -11.79 14.71 -8.93
N THR A 93 -12.15 13.59 -9.55
CA THR A 93 -12.46 13.50 -10.97
C THR A 93 -13.92 13.86 -11.27
N GLU A 94 -14.27 14.05 -12.55
CA GLU A 94 -15.65 14.41 -12.96
C GLU A 94 -16.68 13.32 -12.57
N ASP A 95 -16.29 12.05 -12.53
CA ASP A 95 -17.12 10.92 -12.11
C ASP A 95 -17.07 10.66 -10.60
N ARG A 96 -16.60 11.64 -9.81
CA ARG A 96 -16.52 11.59 -8.33
C ARG A 96 -15.65 10.44 -7.80
N LYS A 97 -14.60 10.13 -8.52
CA LYS A 97 -13.49 9.30 -8.03
C LYS A 97 -12.37 10.21 -7.54
N PHE A 98 -11.41 9.65 -6.83
CA PHE A 98 -10.34 10.42 -6.23
C PHE A 98 -9.00 9.82 -6.64
N ILE A 99 -8.09 10.68 -7.13
CA ILE A 99 -6.70 10.33 -7.37
C ILE A 99 -5.97 10.55 -6.05
N ASP A 100 -5.24 9.56 -5.58
CA ASP A 100 -4.61 9.60 -4.25
C ASP A 100 -3.64 10.77 -4.10
N ILE A 101 -2.75 10.97 -5.08
CA ILE A 101 -1.78 12.08 -5.06
C ILE A 101 -1.58 12.59 -6.50
N THR A 102 -1.66 13.91 -6.67
CA THR A 102 -1.30 14.61 -7.92
C THR A 102 -0.17 15.58 -7.62
N VAL A 103 0.96 15.43 -8.31
CA VAL A 103 2.09 16.37 -8.27
C VAL A 103 2.04 17.21 -9.53
N VAL A 104 1.92 18.53 -9.40
CA VAL A 104 1.86 19.48 -10.51
C VAL A 104 3.12 20.33 -10.49
N ALA A 105 3.95 20.20 -11.50
CA ALA A 105 5.14 21.00 -11.73
C ALA A 105 4.97 21.90 -12.96
N ASP A 106 6.01 22.67 -13.30
CA ASP A 106 5.93 23.64 -14.40
C ASP A 106 5.61 22.94 -15.75
N ASP A 107 6.35 21.86 -16.08
CA ASP A 107 6.26 21.17 -17.36
C ASP A 107 5.61 19.78 -17.30
N PHE A 108 5.36 19.24 -16.12
CA PHE A 108 4.82 17.89 -15.99
C PHE A 108 3.80 17.76 -14.86
N VAL A 109 3.00 16.72 -14.96
CA VAL A 109 2.09 16.26 -13.89
C VAL A 109 2.33 14.77 -13.63
N ILE A 110 2.41 14.38 -12.35
CA ILE A 110 2.43 12.99 -11.94
C ILE A 110 1.15 12.67 -11.18
N ALA A 111 0.37 11.70 -11.67
CA ALA A 111 -0.75 11.13 -10.94
C ALA A 111 -0.31 9.81 -10.30
N ILE A 112 -0.41 9.71 -8.99
CA ILE A 112 0.02 8.54 -8.21
C ILE A 112 -1.20 7.89 -7.59
N GLU A 113 -1.41 6.62 -7.89
CA GLU A 113 -2.32 5.72 -7.17
C GLU A 113 -1.50 4.96 -6.13
N ASN A 114 -1.85 5.13 -4.86
CA ASN A 114 -1.12 4.56 -3.72
C ASN A 114 -1.79 3.27 -3.25
N LYS A 115 -1.08 2.13 -3.33
CA LYS A 115 -1.56 0.80 -2.94
C LYS A 115 -0.68 0.15 -1.89
N ILE A 116 -1.15 0.13 -0.66
CA ILE A 116 -0.40 -0.48 0.44
C ILE A 116 -0.91 -1.89 0.76
N GLY A 117 -2.21 -2.13 0.78
CA GLY A 117 -2.79 -3.40 1.14
C GLY A 117 -3.89 -3.90 0.22
N ALA A 118 -4.55 -3.02 -0.50
CA ALA A 118 -5.69 -3.32 -1.36
C ALA A 118 -5.27 -3.74 -2.78
N SER A 119 -6.17 -4.41 -3.49
CA SER A 119 -6.08 -4.69 -4.92
C SER A 119 -6.40 -3.43 -5.74
N LEU A 120 -6.00 -3.43 -7.02
CA LEU A 120 -6.18 -2.29 -7.92
C LEU A 120 -7.58 -2.33 -8.57
N TYR A 121 -8.59 -1.79 -7.88
CA TYR A 121 -9.97 -1.67 -8.40
C TYR A 121 -10.26 -0.34 -9.10
N ASN A 122 -9.32 0.57 -9.10
CA ASN A 122 -9.51 1.96 -9.49
C ASN A 122 -9.74 2.10 -11.01
N PRO A 123 -10.53 3.10 -11.43
CA PRO A 123 -10.78 3.39 -12.83
C PRO A 123 -9.61 4.20 -13.41
N LEU A 124 -8.51 3.54 -13.73
CA LEU A 124 -7.28 4.18 -14.21
C LEU A 124 -7.48 5.01 -15.47
N ASP A 125 -8.36 4.58 -16.37
CA ASP A 125 -8.77 5.29 -17.58
C ASP A 125 -9.44 6.63 -17.29
N SER A 126 -10.30 6.68 -16.29
CA SER A 126 -10.92 7.92 -15.81
C SER A 126 -9.86 8.90 -15.27
N TYR A 127 -8.90 8.40 -14.49
CA TYR A 127 -7.81 9.21 -13.95
C TYR A 127 -6.93 9.79 -15.05
N VAL A 128 -6.54 8.97 -16.04
CA VAL A 128 -5.78 9.42 -17.21
C VAL A 128 -6.53 10.53 -17.98
N SER A 129 -7.84 10.31 -18.22
CA SER A 129 -8.68 11.27 -18.94
C SER A 129 -8.80 12.59 -18.18
N HIS A 130 -9.01 12.51 -16.85
CA HIS A 130 -9.10 13.69 -15.98
C HIS A 130 -7.80 14.50 -15.98
N ILE A 131 -6.65 13.87 -15.76
CA ILE A 131 -5.35 14.53 -15.72
C ILE A 131 -5.02 15.20 -17.06
N LYS A 132 -5.17 14.50 -18.18
CA LYS A 132 -4.90 15.05 -19.51
C LYS A 132 -5.82 16.23 -19.86
N LYS A 133 -7.05 16.23 -19.37
CA LYS A 133 -8.00 17.32 -19.57
C LYS A 133 -7.69 18.52 -18.68
N THR A 134 -7.45 18.28 -17.38
CA THR A 134 -7.26 19.33 -16.37
C THR A 134 -5.92 20.03 -16.55
N TYR A 135 -4.87 19.25 -16.81
CA TYR A 135 -3.49 19.73 -16.88
C TYR A 135 -2.94 19.74 -18.31
N ARG A 136 -3.75 20.13 -19.26
CA ARG A 136 -3.41 20.17 -20.70
C ARG A 136 -2.28 21.13 -21.09
N THR A 137 -1.86 22.00 -20.18
CA THR A 137 -0.77 22.95 -20.38
C THR A 137 0.60 22.35 -20.02
N GLN A 138 0.62 21.29 -19.22
CA GLN A 138 1.84 20.54 -18.93
C GLN A 138 2.14 19.61 -20.10
N HIS A 139 3.42 19.59 -20.50
CA HIS A 139 3.85 18.81 -21.67
C HIS A 139 3.91 17.31 -21.40
N GLU A 140 4.17 16.91 -20.13
CA GLU A 140 4.34 15.53 -19.73
C GLU A 140 3.34 15.12 -18.67
N HIS A 141 2.70 13.96 -18.89
CA HIS A 141 1.77 13.36 -17.95
C HIS A 141 2.28 11.95 -17.57
N ILE A 142 2.65 11.78 -16.32
CA ILE A 142 3.22 10.54 -15.79
C ILE A 142 2.21 9.89 -14.85
N PHE A 143 1.95 8.61 -15.06
CA PHE A 143 1.00 7.84 -14.25
C PHE A 143 1.75 6.77 -13.48
N VAL A 144 1.59 6.72 -12.15
CA VAL A 144 2.34 5.84 -11.27
C VAL A 144 1.38 5.04 -10.37
N ILE A 145 1.55 3.72 -10.33
CA ILE A 145 1.05 2.88 -9.24
C ILE A 145 2.20 2.70 -8.25
N LEU A 146 2.10 3.33 -7.09
CA LEU A 146 3.04 3.14 -5.99
C LEU A 146 2.51 2.05 -5.06
N SER A 147 3.17 0.89 -5.03
CA SER A 147 2.66 -0.26 -4.27
C SER A 147 3.69 -0.83 -3.29
N ALA A 148 3.21 -1.19 -2.09
CA ALA A 148 4.03 -1.90 -1.11
C ALA A 148 4.17 -3.41 -1.41
N ARG A 149 3.27 -3.97 -2.23
CA ARG A 149 3.28 -5.38 -2.62
C ARG A 149 3.45 -5.53 -4.13
N PRO A 150 4.05 -6.62 -4.60
CA PRO A 150 4.05 -6.94 -6.02
C PRO A 150 2.62 -7.08 -6.55
N ILE A 151 2.32 -6.45 -7.66
CA ILE A 151 1.09 -6.67 -8.42
C ILE A 151 1.35 -7.90 -9.31
N THR A 152 0.60 -8.97 -9.08
CA THR A 152 0.78 -10.26 -9.78
C THR A 152 -0.45 -10.68 -10.58
N ASP A 153 -1.58 -10.00 -10.38
CA ASP A 153 -2.80 -10.28 -11.12
C ASP A 153 -2.67 -9.81 -12.59
N ALA A 154 -2.96 -10.71 -13.52
CA ALA A 154 -2.79 -10.44 -14.95
C ALA A 154 -3.75 -9.35 -15.46
N ALA A 155 -4.96 -9.25 -14.89
CA ALA A 155 -5.93 -8.24 -15.28
C ALA A 155 -5.51 -6.85 -14.77
N GLU A 156 -4.98 -6.75 -13.55
CA GLU A 156 -4.42 -5.51 -13.00
C GLU A 156 -3.22 -5.04 -13.84
N ILE A 157 -2.29 -5.94 -14.16
CA ILE A 157 -1.14 -5.64 -15.03
C ILE A 157 -1.61 -5.18 -16.42
N GLY A 158 -2.64 -5.82 -16.97
CA GLY A 158 -3.24 -5.43 -18.25
C GLY A 158 -3.79 -4.00 -18.23
N LYS A 159 -4.56 -3.65 -17.19
CA LYS A 159 -5.09 -2.29 -17.01
C LYS A 159 -3.99 -1.24 -16.88
N MET A 160 -2.93 -1.53 -16.12
CA MET A 160 -1.80 -0.62 -15.98
C MET A 160 -1.13 -0.34 -17.33
N LYS A 161 -0.84 -1.38 -18.11
CA LYS A 161 -0.21 -1.25 -19.44
C LYS A 161 -1.10 -0.49 -20.43
N GLN A 162 -2.41 -0.74 -20.43
CA GLN A 162 -3.36 -0.05 -21.30
C GLN A 162 -3.44 1.46 -21.02
N ASN A 163 -3.18 1.86 -19.78
CA ASN A 163 -3.27 3.24 -19.32
C ASN A 163 -1.89 3.90 -19.10
N ASP A 164 -0.82 3.26 -19.56
CA ASP A 164 0.57 3.77 -19.50
C ASP A 164 1.04 4.08 -18.07
N TYR A 165 0.66 3.25 -17.10
CA TYR A 165 1.09 3.40 -15.72
C TYR A 165 2.45 2.75 -15.48
N HIS A 166 3.36 3.50 -14.87
CA HIS A 166 4.59 2.98 -14.28
C HIS A 166 4.29 2.27 -12.96
N TYR A 167 4.77 1.04 -12.82
CA TYR A 167 4.75 0.34 -11.54
C TYR A 167 6.00 0.71 -10.74
N VAL A 168 5.79 1.26 -9.54
CA VAL A 168 6.84 1.59 -8.59
C VAL A 168 6.58 0.85 -7.29
N ASN A 169 7.55 0.05 -6.84
CA ASN A 169 7.50 -0.53 -5.51
C ASN A 169 8.01 0.47 -4.47
N TYR A 170 7.37 0.55 -3.32
CA TYR A 170 7.80 1.40 -2.21
C TYR A 170 9.27 1.20 -1.84
N ARG A 171 9.74 -0.06 -1.87
CA ARG A 171 11.14 -0.37 -1.59
C ARG A 171 12.08 0.30 -2.60
N THR A 172 11.76 0.22 -3.88
CA THR A 172 12.57 0.84 -4.93
C THR A 172 12.62 2.37 -4.76
N LEU A 173 11.47 3.00 -4.45
CA LEU A 173 11.42 4.42 -4.15
C LEU A 173 12.26 4.77 -2.92
N PHE A 174 12.11 4.03 -1.82
CA PHE A 174 12.86 4.28 -0.59
C PHE A 174 14.35 4.03 -0.73
N ASP A 175 14.77 3.05 -1.54
CA ASP A 175 16.18 2.81 -1.83
C ASP A 175 16.78 3.98 -2.60
N SER A 176 16.06 4.57 -3.58
CA SER A 176 16.47 5.81 -4.26
C SER A 176 16.51 7.01 -3.30
N VAL A 177 15.48 7.18 -2.44
CA VAL A 177 15.47 8.24 -1.41
C VAL A 177 16.68 8.11 -0.47
N LYS A 178 16.98 6.91 0.04
CA LYS A 178 18.14 6.66 0.92
C LYS A 178 19.47 6.93 0.22
N LYS A 179 19.59 6.51 -1.04
CA LYS A 179 20.78 6.75 -1.87
C LYS A 179 21.06 8.25 -2.05
N ASN A 180 20.02 9.03 -2.30
CA ASN A 180 20.12 10.45 -2.61
C ASN A 180 20.10 11.36 -1.35
N LEU A 181 19.79 10.81 -0.17
CA LEU A 181 19.57 11.57 1.06
C LEU A 181 20.77 12.46 1.45
N GLY A 182 21.99 12.00 1.26
CA GLY A 182 23.20 12.70 1.72
C GLY A 182 23.30 14.14 1.21
N THR A 183 22.86 14.40 -0.02
CA THR A 183 22.85 15.74 -0.63
C THR A 183 21.86 16.70 0.04
N TYR A 184 20.79 16.16 0.61
CA TYR A 184 19.67 16.94 1.18
C TYR A 184 19.66 16.96 2.70
N ALA A 185 20.41 16.06 3.35
CA ALA A 185 20.34 15.86 4.79
C ALA A 185 20.85 17.07 5.61
N LEU A 186 21.76 17.88 5.06
CA LEU A 186 22.37 19.01 5.75
C LEU A 186 21.38 20.13 6.06
N ASP A 187 20.40 20.34 5.19
CA ASP A 187 19.37 21.37 5.34
C ASP A 187 18.06 20.81 5.97
N ALA A 188 18.03 19.52 6.21
CA ALA A 188 16.82 18.83 6.68
C ALA A 188 16.58 19.07 8.16
N ASP A 189 15.30 19.26 8.53
CA ASP A 189 14.88 19.28 9.91
C ASP A 189 14.99 17.87 10.54
N GLN A 190 15.68 17.77 11.68
CA GLN A 190 15.98 16.49 12.33
C GLN A 190 14.71 15.74 12.78
N ALA A 191 13.66 16.44 13.19
CA ALA A 191 12.40 15.80 13.58
C ALA A 191 11.73 15.14 12.38
N TYR A 192 11.73 15.81 11.24
CA TYR A 192 11.17 15.24 10.00
C TYR A 192 12.04 14.16 9.39
N LEU A 193 13.36 14.20 9.54
CA LEU A 193 14.23 13.07 9.19
C LEU A 193 13.89 11.83 10.02
N THR A 194 13.72 12.01 11.33
CA THR A 194 13.31 10.92 12.24
C THR A 194 11.96 10.36 11.82
N PHE A 195 11.00 11.21 11.49
CA PHE A 195 9.68 10.82 11.02
C PHE A 195 9.74 10.09 9.68
N LEU A 196 10.59 10.56 8.74
CA LEU A 196 10.82 9.89 7.46
C LEU A 196 11.33 8.46 7.66
N PHE A 197 12.35 8.27 8.47
CA PHE A 197 12.88 6.93 8.75
C PHE A 197 11.88 6.03 9.47
N ASP A 198 11.06 6.60 10.36
CA ASP A 198 9.98 5.87 11.00
C ASP A 198 8.91 5.40 10.01
N PHE A 199 8.52 6.28 9.10
CA PHE A 199 7.59 5.95 7.99
C PHE A 199 8.15 4.84 7.08
N ILE A 200 9.40 4.99 6.61
CA ILE A 200 10.07 3.98 5.77
C ILE A 200 10.07 2.64 6.50
N ARG A 201 10.50 2.61 7.76
CA ARG A 201 10.56 1.39 8.56
C ARG A 201 9.18 0.79 8.79
N THR A 202 8.14 1.61 8.98
CA THR A 202 6.76 1.12 9.13
C THR A 202 6.29 0.36 7.89
N ILE A 203 6.53 0.92 6.70
CA ILE A 203 6.17 0.26 5.44
C ILE A 203 7.03 -1.01 5.24
N GLU A 204 8.33 -0.93 5.48
CA GLU A 204 9.24 -2.07 5.35
C GLU A 204 8.88 -3.20 6.31
N ASN A 205 8.62 -2.92 7.58
CA ASN A 205 8.22 -3.93 8.58
C ASN A 205 6.91 -4.62 8.19
N ARG A 206 5.94 -3.85 7.75
CA ARG A 206 4.59 -4.36 7.46
C ARG A 206 4.55 -5.20 6.19
N TYR A 207 5.40 -4.89 5.21
CA TYR A 207 5.33 -5.49 3.86
C TYR A 207 6.62 -6.14 3.40
N SER A 208 7.72 -6.05 4.15
CA SER A 208 8.91 -6.82 3.83
C SER A 208 8.66 -8.28 4.13
N THR A 209 8.35 -9.02 3.10
CA THR A 209 8.29 -10.50 3.12
C THR A 209 9.69 -11.11 3.20
N ASN A 210 10.60 -10.48 3.93
CA ASN A 210 11.98 -10.96 4.06
C ASN A 210 12.14 -12.11 5.05
N ASN A 211 11.05 -12.62 5.62
CA ASN A 211 11.14 -13.85 6.40
C ASN A 211 11.13 -15.05 5.45
N MET A 212 12.32 -15.46 4.99
CA MET A 212 12.50 -16.64 4.15
C MET A 212 11.90 -17.90 4.81
N GLU A 213 11.95 -17.97 6.14
CA GLU A 213 11.38 -19.08 6.92
C GLU A 213 9.86 -19.06 6.89
N LEU A 214 9.23 -17.87 6.97
CA LEU A 214 7.78 -17.75 6.84
C LEU A 214 7.30 -18.11 5.42
N LYS A 215 8.01 -17.67 4.38
CA LYS A 215 7.71 -18.09 2.99
C LYS A 215 7.84 -19.59 2.81
N ARG A 216 8.92 -20.17 3.34
CA ARG A 216 9.16 -21.59 3.31
C ARG A 216 8.07 -22.36 4.05
N PHE A 217 7.68 -21.89 5.24
CA PHE A 217 6.58 -22.46 6.00
C PHE A 217 5.28 -22.49 5.19
N PHE A 218 4.86 -21.38 4.58
CA PHE A 218 3.64 -21.31 3.78
C PHE A 218 3.71 -22.20 2.53
N TYR A 219 4.86 -22.29 1.90
CA TYR A 219 5.05 -23.16 0.75
C TYR A 219 4.96 -24.63 1.13
N GLU A 220 5.69 -25.06 2.16
CA GLU A 220 5.75 -26.46 2.61
C GLU A 220 4.42 -26.95 3.18
N ASN A 221 3.65 -26.09 3.84
CA ASN A 221 2.40 -26.45 4.51
C ASN A 221 1.13 -25.97 3.74
N ARG A 222 1.27 -25.65 2.47
CA ARG A 222 0.18 -25.09 1.64
C ARG A 222 -1.09 -25.95 1.64
N ARG A 223 -0.97 -27.27 1.62
CA ARG A 223 -2.12 -28.18 1.61
C ARG A 223 -2.92 -28.10 2.92
N GLN A 224 -2.24 -28.13 4.05
CA GLN A 224 -2.85 -28.03 5.38
C GLN A 224 -3.51 -26.67 5.60
N ILE A 225 -2.85 -25.61 5.16
CA ILE A 225 -3.36 -24.24 5.26
C ILE A 225 -4.63 -24.06 4.40
N ASN A 226 -4.62 -24.57 3.17
CA ASN A 226 -5.81 -24.52 2.32
C ASN A 226 -6.97 -25.35 2.86
N TRP A 227 -6.68 -26.51 3.45
CA TRP A 227 -7.69 -27.30 4.14
C TRP A 227 -8.29 -26.54 5.33
N LEU A 228 -7.45 -25.98 6.21
CA LEU A 228 -7.90 -25.18 7.35
C LEU A 228 -8.76 -24.00 6.91
N LYS A 229 -8.38 -23.31 5.86
CA LYS A 229 -9.15 -22.21 5.29
C LYS A 229 -10.54 -22.68 4.83
N ALA A 230 -10.62 -23.80 4.14
CA ALA A 230 -11.89 -24.38 3.69
C ALA A 230 -12.79 -24.78 4.87
N GLU A 231 -12.23 -25.35 5.94
CA GLU A 231 -12.99 -25.68 7.16
C GLU A 231 -13.50 -24.42 7.89
N TYR A 232 -12.68 -23.39 7.96
CA TYR A 232 -13.07 -22.09 8.52
C TYR A 232 -14.22 -21.45 7.72
N GLU A 233 -14.15 -21.45 6.40
CA GLU A 233 -15.24 -20.95 5.53
C GLU A 233 -16.54 -21.73 5.72
N LYS A 234 -16.48 -23.05 5.90
CA LYS A 234 -17.67 -23.86 6.25
C LYS A 234 -18.27 -23.45 7.59
N PHE A 235 -17.42 -23.26 8.61
CA PHE A 235 -17.86 -22.79 9.91
C PHE A 235 -18.52 -21.42 9.86
N GLU A 236 -17.94 -20.44 9.16
CA GLU A 236 -18.55 -19.13 8.99
C GLU A 236 -19.92 -19.20 8.32
N ASN A 237 -20.07 -20.05 7.29
CA ASN A 237 -21.35 -20.27 6.62
C ASN A 237 -22.39 -20.90 7.56
N GLN A 238 -21.98 -21.84 8.41
CA GLN A 238 -22.88 -22.43 9.42
C GLN A 238 -23.35 -21.37 10.44
N ILE A 239 -22.45 -20.54 10.95
CA ILE A 239 -22.79 -19.43 11.86
C ILE A 239 -23.74 -18.44 11.20
N LEU A 240 -23.50 -18.10 9.94
CA LEU A 240 -24.36 -17.20 9.18
C LEU A 240 -25.76 -17.79 9.01
N GLN A 241 -25.87 -19.09 8.74
CA GLN A 241 -27.15 -19.79 8.60
C GLN A 241 -27.92 -19.81 9.95
N LEU A 242 -27.25 -20.16 11.03
CA LEU A 242 -27.87 -20.13 12.38
C LEU A 242 -28.37 -18.73 12.76
N ARG A 243 -27.63 -17.69 12.43
CA ARG A 243 -28.07 -16.30 12.65
C ARG A 243 -29.33 -15.96 11.85
N LYS A 244 -29.39 -16.38 10.59
CA LYS A 244 -30.59 -16.17 9.74
C LYS A 244 -31.82 -16.88 10.31
N GLU A 245 -31.66 -18.13 10.72
CA GLU A 245 -32.72 -18.91 11.35
C GLU A 245 -33.21 -18.24 12.64
N ARG A 246 -32.30 -17.80 13.51
CA ARG A 246 -32.64 -17.11 14.75
C ARG A 246 -33.38 -15.78 14.52
N ILE A 247 -32.95 -15.01 13.53
CA ILE A 247 -33.64 -13.78 13.13
C ILE A 247 -35.03 -14.09 12.61
N GLY A 248 -35.23 -15.16 11.82
CA GLY A 248 -36.53 -15.63 11.34
C GLY A 248 -37.47 -16.01 12.47
N GLU A 249 -37.00 -16.75 13.46
CA GLU A 249 -37.75 -17.10 14.67
C GLU A 249 -38.22 -15.86 15.43
N LEU A 250 -37.31 -14.90 15.68
CA LEU A 250 -37.61 -13.65 16.38
C LEU A 250 -38.65 -12.81 15.62
N LEU A 251 -38.53 -12.70 14.30
CA LEU A 251 -39.52 -11.98 13.49
C LEU A 251 -40.92 -12.64 13.51
N THR A 252 -40.95 -13.96 13.63
CA THR A 252 -42.24 -14.69 13.76
C THR A 252 -42.88 -14.42 15.11
N LEU A 253 -42.11 -14.39 16.19
CA LEU A 253 -42.60 -14.07 17.54
C LEU A 253 -43.08 -12.61 17.68
N ILE A 254 -42.52 -11.67 16.96
CA ILE A 254 -42.94 -10.26 16.99
C ILE A 254 -44.26 -10.04 16.22
N LYS A 255 -44.56 -10.90 15.25
CA LYS A 255 -45.79 -10.81 14.43
C LYS A 255 -46.98 -11.55 15.01
N ALA A 256 -46.77 -12.38 16.03
CA ALA A 256 -47.81 -13.09 16.77
C ALA A 256 -48.27 -12.29 17.98
#